data_a3d16f8028f38517a853ca4138fe3263
#
_entry.id   a3d16f8028f38517a853ca4138fe3263
#
_cell.length_a   1.000
_cell.length_b   1.000
_cell.length_c   1.000
_cell.angle_alpha   90.00
_cell.angle_beta   90.00
_cell.angle_gamma   90.00
#
_symmetry.space_group_name_H-M   'P 1'
#
loop_
_entity.id
_entity.type
_entity.pdbx_description
1 polymer ?
#
loop_
_entity_poly.entity_id
_entity_poly.type
_entity_poly.pdbx_seq_one_letter_code
_entity_poly.pdbx_strand_id
1 'polypeptide(L)'
;MQIDLRKPELVMKLDRLGSFHQSKLSFLRSFIREFKNWEFTTEKFALDKQGFGHIVYVVNNGQKQYSLICFSNHIEDNERSDRVIATKWDASFVLFDGVPTEEDIERLNDNVPLQEQGRVSEKELCLSRANKSVRVFEHVVDKLSKGEQPNTKLLYDVGYLYRTTAVYGSGKFGLADRIKIQNREELKGPFRLEMMLVYLARQFTFDVVNHVAYSRSPNKAVKLKEDIARNLGIGNSTGLGMAPFIVNHPALLNQWIIAKEKALKAIRSISSVSQKDKDIFQSYLSIIRENIKFWKTESDFQKKKNNQLLKDLSIFQKFYSSFPLNKFFWNSIYEWTEANTQSECCEFIISLMMEVYPDIVEPLSFEMSINEDEYFDIDTSRTIKEVCQLIEDQYTWLLDINFDDKENILNFWYYSKNKQEPRMSDRFTEEGSDLELPLAIARDVSALYDDLKSCNLEKDLGYYLLKNQEYR
;
A
#
# COMPACT_ATOMS: atom_id res chain seq x y z
N MET A 1 -14.47 7.09 33.99
CA MET A 1 -15.31 7.33 32.80
C MET A 1 -15.10 6.13 31.88
N GLN A 2 -16.17 5.47 31.48
CA GLN A 2 -16.10 4.39 30.52
C GLN A 2 -16.14 5.04 29.14
N ILE A 3 -15.12 4.80 28.33
CA ILE A 3 -15.06 5.27 26.95
C ILE A 3 -15.34 4.07 26.06
N ASP A 4 -16.38 4.18 25.23
CA ASP A 4 -16.76 3.12 24.32
C ASP A 4 -16.13 3.33 22.93
N LEU A 5 -16.13 2.27 22.11
CA LEU A 5 -15.82 2.39 20.69
C LEU A 5 -16.83 3.32 20.02
N ARG A 6 -16.40 4.01 18.97
CA ARG A 6 -17.34 4.77 18.16
C ARG A 6 -18.37 3.82 17.54
N LYS A 7 -19.59 4.31 17.35
CA LYS A 7 -20.65 3.50 16.75
C LYS A 7 -20.32 3.17 15.28
N PRO A 8 -20.58 1.96 14.83
CA PRO A 8 -20.34 1.55 13.44
C PRO A 8 -20.96 2.52 12.41
N GLU A 9 -22.18 2.99 12.66
CA GLU A 9 -22.88 3.93 11.77
C GLU A 9 -22.18 5.27 11.61
N LEU A 10 -21.34 5.65 12.58
CA LEU A 10 -20.50 6.83 12.48
C LEU A 10 -19.22 6.54 11.71
N VAL A 11 -18.55 5.45 12.05
CA VAL A 11 -17.24 5.10 11.52
C VAL A 11 -17.31 4.68 10.05
N MET A 12 -18.36 3.96 9.69
CA MET A 12 -18.55 3.38 8.35
C MET A 12 -19.10 4.36 7.31
N LYS A 13 -19.32 5.62 7.66
CA LYS A 13 -19.69 6.64 6.68
C LYS A 13 -18.58 6.83 5.65
N LEU A 14 -18.96 6.91 4.39
CA LEU A 14 -18.01 7.00 3.27
C LEU A 14 -17.06 8.19 3.38
N ASP A 15 -17.57 9.35 3.77
CA ASP A 15 -16.75 10.55 3.98
C ASP A 15 -15.71 10.37 5.08
N ARG A 16 -16.01 9.54 6.09
CA ARG A 16 -15.10 9.22 7.18
C ARG A 16 -14.12 8.12 6.80
N LEU A 17 -14.59 7.03 6.18
CA LEU A 17 -13.71 5.97 5.64
C LEU A 17 -12.73 6.52 4.63
N GLY A 18 -13.21 7.36 3.70
CA GLY A 18 -12.36 8.08 2.76
C GLY A 18 -11.36 9.02 3.44
N SER A 19 -11.53 9.34 4.71
CA SER A 19 -10.67 10.21 5.50
C SER A 19 -9.78 9.46 6.51
N PHE A 20 -9.71 8.13 6.46
CA PHE A 20 -8.80 7.37 7.31
C PHE A 20 -7.35 7.54 6.87
N HIS A 21 -6.54 8.11 7.74
CA HIS A 21 -5.10 8.26 7.53
C HIS A 21 -4.34 7.09 8.13
N GLN A 22 -3.27 6.67 7.47
CA GLN A 22 -2.38 5.67 8.05
C GLN A 22 -1.63 6.24 9.24
N SER A 23 -1.54 5.39 10.25
CA SER A 23 -0.77 5.62 11.47
C SER A 23 0.18 4.45 11.68
N LYS A 24 0.55 4.18 12.91
CA LYS A 24 1.29 2.97 13.32
C LYS A 24 0.58 1.67 12.91
N LEU A 25 -0.73 1.68 12.71
CA LEU A 25 -1.54 0.57 12.19
C LEU A 25 -1.49 0.50 10.65
N SER A 26 -0.33 0.49 10.06
CA SER A 26 -0.12 0.32 8.62
C SER A 26 0.49 -1.05 8.34
N PHE A 27 -0.07 -1.80 7.40
CA PHE A 27 0.49 -3.08 6.96
C PHE A 27 1.95 -2.92 6.53
N LEU A 28 2.25 -1.88 5.76
CA LEU A 28 3.62 -1.60 5.33
C LEU A 28 4.54 -1.28 6.52
N ARG A 29 4.10 -0.46 7.45
CA ARG A 29 4.92 -0.12 8.63
C ARG A 29 5.16 -1.34 9.52
N SER A 30 4.16 -2.21 9.67
CA SER A 30 4.30 -3.48 10.36
C SER A 30 5.33 -4.36 9.67
N PHE A 31 5.19 -4.55 8.36
CA PHE A 31 6.15 -5.30 7.55
C PHE A 31 7.58 -4.73 7.67
N ILE A 32 7.77 -3.42 7.52
CA ILE A 32 9.10 -2.79 7.60
C ILE A 32 9.73 -2.98 8.98
N ARG A 33 8.95 -2.93 10.05
CA ARG A 33 9.47 -3.17 11.41
C ARG A 33 10.05 -4.57 11.56
N GLU A 34 9.36 -5.56 11.06
CA GLU A 34 9.83 -6.94 11.10
C GLU A 34 11.00 -7.17 10.14
N PHE A 35 10.86 -6.67 8.92
CA PHE A 35 11.85 -6.83 7.87
C PHE A 35 13.21 -6.20 8.22
N LYS A 36 13.23 -5.15 9.05
CA LYS A 36 14.48 -4.56 9.58
C LYS A 36 15.30 -5.50 10.44
N ASN A 37 14.69 -6.54 11.00
CA ASN A 37 15.37 -7.55 11.79
C ASN A 37 15.90 -8.72 10.94
N TRP A 38 15.62 -8.71 9.64
CA TRP A 38 16.11 -9.72 8.72
C TRP A 38 17.48 -9.31 8.18
N GLU A 39 18.33 -10.31 7.96
CA GLU A 39 19.60 -10.07 7.30
C GLU A 39 19.37 -9.87 5.80
N PHE A 40 19.99 -8.84 5.26
CA PHE A 40 19.92 -8.50 3.84
C PHE A 40 21.32 -8.51 3.24
N THR A 41 21.52 -9.29 2.18
CA THR A 41 22.77 -9.37 1.45
C THR A 41 22.54 -9.25 -0.06
N THR A 42 23.55 -8.69 -0.74
CA THR A 42 23.61 -8.76 -2.20
C THR A 42 24.53 -9.92 -2.56
N GLU A 43 23.92 -11.04 -2.92
CA GLU A 43 24.64 -12.28 -3.21
C GLU A 43 25.38 -12.20 -4.56
N LYS A 44 24.73 -11.58 -5.55
CA LYS A 44 25.31 -11.42 -6.87
C LYS A 44 25.01 -10.04 -7.42
N PHE A 45 26.04 -9.41 -8.00
CA PHE A 45 25.91 -8.12 -8.66
C PHE A 45 26.63 -8.19 -10.01
N ALA A 46 25.89 -8.52 -11.05
CA ALA A 46 26.40 -8.77 -12.40
C ALA A 46 25.72 -7.83 -13.42
N LEU A 47 26.00 -6.53 -13.28
CA LEU A 47 25.58 -5.52 -14.24
C LEU A 47 26.78 -5.04 -15.08
N ASP A 48 26.54 -4.79 -16.36
CA ASP A 48 27.48 -4.09 -17.21
C ASP A 48 27.55 -2.58 -16.89
N LYS A 49 28.39 -1.83 -17.60
CA LYS A 49 28.54 -0.38 -17.37
C LYS A 49 27.29 0.43 -17.68
N GLN A 50 26.39 -0.11 -18.48
CA GLN A 50 25.10 0.49 -18.84
C GLN A 50 23.99 0.12 -17.85
N GLY A 51 24.27 -0.81 -16.93
CA GLY A 51 23.32 -1.27 -15.93
C GLY A 51 22.43 -2.42 -16.42
N PHE A 52 22.85 -3.17 -17.45
CA PHE A 52 22.16 -4.38 -17.92
C PHE A 52 22.79 -5.63 -17.33
N GLY A 53 21.97 -6.63 -17.08
CA GLY A 53 22.38 -7.87 -16.45
C GLY A 53 21.46 -8.28 -15.32
N HIS A 54 22.02 -8.84 -14.24
CA HIS A 54 21.18 -9.27 -13.12
C HIS A 54 21.82 -8.96 -11.76
N ILE A 55 20.94 -8.84 -10.75
CA ILE A 55 21.31 -8.73 -9.33
C ILE A 55 20.48 -9.77 -8.56
N VAL A 56 21.11 -10.41 -7.57
CA VAL A 56 20.44 -11.30 -6.63
C VAL A 56 20.57 -10.75 -5.23
N TYR A 57 19.46 -10.42 -4.62
CA TYR A 57 19.35 -10.08 -3.21
C TYR A 57 18.87 -11.28 -2.42
N VAL A 58 19.46 -11.51 -1.26
CA VAL A 58 19.04 -12.56 -0.34
C VAL A 58 18.60 -11.91 0.96
N VAL A 59 17.46 -12.34 1.48
CA VAL A 59 16.95 -11.98 2.79
C VAL A 59 16.81 -13.23 3.65
N ASN A 60 17.21 -13.13 4.90
CA ASN A 60 17.20 -14.23 5.86
C ASN A 60 16.51 -13.79 7.15
N ASN A 61 15.45 -14.46 7.53
CA ASN A 61 14.72 -14.17 8.77
C ASN A 61 15.21 -15.00 9.99
N GLY A 62 16.33 -15.69 9.85
CA GLY A 62 16.88 -16.61 10.85
C GLY A 62 16.35 -18.04 10.77
N GLN A 63 15.30 -18.28 10.00
CA GLN A 63 14.70 -19.62 9.78
C GLN A 63 14.76 -20.02 8.30
N LYS A 64 14.48 -19.08 7.41
CA LYS A 64 14.40 -19.28 5.96
C LYS A 64 15.07 -18.15 5.21
N GLN A 65 15.45 -18.44 3.99
CA GLN A 65 16.02 -17.49 3.05
C GLN A 65 15.08 -17.33 1.86
N TYR A 66 14.97 -16.09 1.40
CA TYR A 66 14.27 -15.72 0.19
C TYR A 66 15.20 -14.88 -0.68
N SER A 67 15.08 -15.00 -1.99
CA SER A 67 15.89 -14.19 -2.89
C SER A 67 15.00 -13.40 -3.84
N LEU A 68 15.40 -12.15 -4.12
CA LEU A 68 14.87 -11.43 -5.27
C LEU A 68 15.93 -11.46 -6.38
N ILE A 69 15.61 -12.12 -7.48
CA ILE A 69 16.40 -12.14 -8.71
C ILE A 69 15.86 -11.03 -9.60
N CYS A 70 16.73 -10.08 -9.92
CA CYS A 70 16.38 -8.90 -10.72
C CYS A 70 17.13 -8.96 -12.05
N PHE A 71 16.42 -8.91 -13.17
CA PHE A 71 16.98 -8.79 -14.51
C PHE A 71 16.77 -7.38 -15.01
N SER A 72 17.86 -6.73 -15.44
CA SER A 72 17.84 -5.44 -16.11
C SER A 72 18.13 -5.65 -17.59
N ASN A 73 17.20 -5.28 -18.45
CA ASN A 73 17.24 -5.66 -19.85
C ASN A 73 17.49 -4.44 -20.75
N HIS A 74 18.22 -4.67 -21.83
CA HIS A 74 18.33 -3.70 -22.91
C HIS A 74 17.08 -3.78 -23.78
N ILE A 75 16.50 -2.63 -24.07
CA ILE A 75 15.38 -2.49 -25.01
C ILE A 75 15.77 -1.39 -26.01
N GLU A 76 15.75 -1.73 -27.28
CA GLU A 76 16.02 -0.77 -28.33
C GLU A 76 14.94 0.34 -28.35
N ASP A 77 15.33 1.56 -28.72
CA ASP A 77 14.42 2.70 -28.69
C ASP A 77 13.22 2.52 -29.63
N ASN A 78 13.38 1.79 -30.74
CA ASN A 78 12.32 1.46 -31.68
C ASN A 78 11.32 0.41 -31.15
N GLU A 79 11.69 -0.35 -30.12
CA GLU A 79 10.81 -1.32 -29.43
C GLU A 79 10.03 -0.69 -28.28
N ARG A 80 10.37 0.55 -27.90
CA ARG A 80 9.67 1.29 -26.85
C ARG A 80 8.41 1.91 -27.43
N SER A 81 7.26 1.54 -26.89
CA SER A 81 6.00 2.20 -27.21
C SER A 81 5.30 2.66 -25.94
N ASP A 82 4.64 3.81 -26.02
CA ASP A 82 3.91 4.40 -24.90
C ASP A 82 2.69 3.59 -24.46
N ARG A 83 2.28 2.57 -25.23
CA ARG A 83 0.98 1.90 -25.03
C ARG A 83 1.00 0.38 -25.09
N VAL A 84 2.07 -0.27 -25.44
CA VAL A 84 2.01 -1.69 -25.76
C VAL A 84 3.02 -2.50 -24.96
N ILE A 85 2.52 -3.61 -24.51
CA ILE A 85 3.22 -4.80 -24.10
C ILE A 85 4.50 -4.96 -24.94
N ALA A 86 5.60 -4.43 -24.41
CA ALA A 86 6.90 -4.70 -24.99
C ALA A 86 7.13 -6.21 -24.96
N THR A 87 7.75 -6.74 -25.99
CA THR A 87 8.20 -8.14 -26.01
C THR A 87 9.16 -8.41 -24.84
N LYS A 88 9.79 -7.38 -24.32
CA LYS A 88 10.71 -7.41 -23.20
C LYS A 88 10.51 -6.16 -22.34
N TRP A 89 10.64 -6.31 -21.02
CA TRP A 89 10.51 -5.21 -20.06
C TRP A 89 11.89 -4.70 -19.64
N ASP A 90 11.99 -3.42 -19.26
CA ASP A 90 13.25 -2.83 -18.78
C ASP A 90 13.81 -3.58 -17.57
N ALA A 91 12.96 -4.07 -16.70
CA ALA A 91 13.33 -4.95 -15.61
C ALA A 91 12.28 -6.03 -15.36
N SER A 92 12.74 -7.20 -14.94
CA SER A 92 11.91 -8.31 -14.51
C SER A 92 12.41 -8.84 -13.18
N PHE A 93 11.49 -9.29 -12.34
CA PHE A 93 11.76 -9.70 -10.97
C PHE A 93 11.17 -11.07 -10.68
N VAL A 94 11.94 -11.87 -9.97
CA VAL A 94 11.48 -13.17 -9.44
C VAL A 94 11.74 -13.18 -7.94
N LEU A 95 10.68 -13.27 -7.14
CA LEU A 95 10.83 -13.62 -5.73
C LEU A 95 10.90 -15.14 -5.62
N PHE A 96 12.00 -15.64 -5.05
CA PHE A 96 12.39 -17.03 -5.10
C PHE A 96 12.55 -17.59 -3.68
N ASP A 97 12.13 -18.81 -3.47
CA ASP A 97 12.28 -19.54 -2.21
C ASP A 97 13.68 -20.13 -2.07
N GLY A 98 14.44 -19.63 -1.13
CA GLY A 98 15.84 -19.98 -0.93
C GLY A 98 16.82 -19.15 -1.76
N VAL A 99 18.03 -19.64 -1.90
CA VAL A 99 19.09 -19.03 -2.72
C VAL A 99 19.11 -19.73 -4.08
N PRO A 100 19.03 -19.00 -5.20
CA PRO A 100 19.05 -19.59 -6.53
C PRO A 100 20.45 -20.14 -6.87
N THR A 101 20.49 -21.23 -7.62
CA THR A 101 21.70 -21.74 -8.25
C THR A 101 21.98 -20.96 -9.56
N GLU A 102 23.18 -21.12 -10.11
CA GLU A 102 23.49 -20.54 -11.44
C GLU A 102 22.53 -21.08 -12.52
N GLU A 103 22.19 -22.35 -12.48
CA GLU A 103 21.21 -22.98 -13.40
C GLU A 103 19.82 -22.34 -13.26
N ASP A 104 19.40 -22.04 -12.02
CA ASP A 104 18.14 -21.33 -11.77
C ASP A 104 18.18 -19.94 -12.39
N ILE A 105 19.29 -19.20 -12.23
CA ILE A 105 19.44 -17.86 -12.76
C ILE A 105 19.44 -17.86 -14.30
N GLU A 106 20.17 -18.77 -14.93
CA GLU A 106 20.21 -18.92 -16.38
C GLU A 106 18.81 -19.23 -16.93
N ARG A 107 18.15 -20.24 -16.38
CA ARG A 107 16.79 -20.61 -16.78
C ARG A 107 15.80 -19.46 -16.61
N LEU A 108 15.89 -18.72 -15.53
CA LEU A 108 14.98 -17.59 -15.26
C LEU A 108 15.32 -16.42 -16.20
N ASN A 109 16.59 -16.21 -16.55
CA ASN A 109 16.98 -15.18 -17.50
C ASN A 109 16.44 -15.45 -18.92
N ASP A 110 16.37 -16.69 -19.31
CA ASP A 110 15.82 -17.08 -20.61
C ASP A 110 14.29 -16.98 -20.69
N ASN A 111 13.61 -17.12 -19.57
CA ASN A 111 12.15 -17.15 -19.51
C ASN A 111 11.53 -15.81 -19.09
N VAL A 112 11.95 -15.26 -17.95
CA VAL A 112 11.18 -14.19 -17.26
C VAL A 112 11.23 -12.85 -18.00
N PRO A 113 12.37 -12.37 -18.53
CA PRO A 113 12.41 -11.14 -19.32
C PRO A 113 11.54 -11.20 -20.57
N LEU A 114 11.44 -12.33 -21.22
CA LEU A 114 10.65 -12.56 -22.44
C LEU A 114 9.19 -12.89 -22.14
N GLN A 115 8.85 -13.17 -20.91
CA GLN A 115 7.48 -13.47 -20.45
C GLN A 115 6.83 -14.70 -21.11
N GLU A 116 7.62 -15.68 -21.48
CA GLU A 116 7.12 -16.80 -22.27
C GLU A 116 6.29 -17.79 -21.46
N GLN A 117 6.82 -18.30 -20.34
CA GLN A 117 6.22 -19.44 -19.65
C GLN A 117 5.58 -19.08 -18.30
N GLY A 118 5.93 -17.92 -17.70
CA GLY A 118 5.51 -17.60 -16.34
C GLY A 118 6.30 -18.41 -15.30
N ARG A 119 5.66 -18.76 -14.18
CA ARG A 119 6.28 -19.58 -13.14
C ARG A 119 6.35 -21.03 -13.55
N VAL A 120 7.56 -21.60 -13.50
CA VAL A 120 7.84 -22.96 -13.94
C VAL A 120 8.09 -23.90 -12.76
N SER A 121 8.61 -23.36 -11.66
CA SER A 121 8.90 -24.14 -10.45
C SER A 121 8.15 -23.60 -9.22
N GLU A 122 8.02 -24.47 -8.19
CA GLU A 122 7.40 -24.09 -6.92
C GLU A 122 8.24 -23.09 -6.10
N LYS A 123 9.51 -22.93 -6.45
CA LYS A 123 10.39 -21.95 -5.82
C LYS A 123 10.13 -20.51 -6.29
N GLU A 124 9.45 -20.35 -7.42
CA GLU A 124 9.11 -19.02 -7.96
C GLU A 124 7.83 -18.52 -7.30
N LEU A 125 7.97 -17.73 -6.25
CA LEU A 125 6.84 -17.29 -5.43
C LEU A 125 6.05 -16.15 -6.06
N CYS A 126 6.77 -15.20 -6.69
CA CYS A 126 6.13 -14.06 -7.35
C CYS A 126 6.98 -13.60 -8.54
N LEU A 127 6.33 -13.36 -9.66
CA LEU A 127 6.95 -12.72 -10.81
C LEU A 127 6.42 -11.30 -10.98
N SER A 128 7.31 -10.36 -11.26
CA SER A 128 6.95 -8.97 -11.53
C SER A 128 7.82 -8.41 -12.64
N ARG A 129 7.39 -7.28 -13.17
CA ARG A 129 8.05 -6.58 -14.27
C ARG A 129 7.90 -5.08 -14.13
N ALA A 130 8.83 -4.32 -14.68
CA ALA A 130 8.81 -2.87 -14.59
C ALA A 130 9.34 -2.20 -15.86
N ASN A 131 8.78 -1.05 -16.16
CA ASN A 131 9.31 -0.14 -17.16
C ASN A 131 10.05 1.02 -16.50
N LYS A 132 11.17 1.39 -17.09
CA LYS A 132 11.99 2.52 -16.66
C LYS A 132 11.27 3.84 -16.97
N SER A 133 11.23 4.75 -16.02
CA SER A 133 10.90 6.15 -16.28
C SER A 133 12.12 6.83 -16.91
N VAL A 134 12.30 6.66 -18.21
CA VAL A 134 13.56 6.97 -18.93
C VAL A 134 14.04 8.38 -18.61
N ARG A 135 13.18 9.39 -18.77
CA ARG A 135 13.55 10.79 -18.52
C ARG A 135 14.03 11.04 -17.08
N VAL A 136 13.34 10.47 -16.10
CA VAL A 136 13.71 10.64 -14.69
C VAL A 136 14.95 9.83 -14.36
N PHE A 137 15.05 8.61 -14.85
CA PHE A 137 16.20 7.76 -14.68
C PHE A 137 17.48 8.42 -15.21
N GLU A 138 17.47 8.91 -16.46
CA GLU A 138 18.61 9.58 -17.06
C GLU A 138 18.96 10.89 -16.34
N HIS A 139 17.96 11.65 -15.89
CA HIS A 139 18.21 12.84 -15.07
C HIS A 139 18.96 12.50 -13.77
N VAL A 140 18.54 11.44 -13.09
CA VAL A 140 19.19 11.00 -11.84
C VAL A 140 20.62 10.56 -12.11
N VAL A 141 20.83 9.69 -13.09
CA VAL A 141 22.14 9.19 -13.46
C VAL A 141 23.08 10.33 -13.89
N ASP A 142 22.60 11.26 -14.71
CA ASP A 142 23.38 12.42 -15.15
C ASP A 142 23.84 13.28 -13.96
N LYS A 143 22.93 13.59 -13.03
CA LYS A 143 23.25 14.38 -11.85
C LYS A 143 24.25 13.68 -10.94
N LEU A 144 23.96 12.41 -10.61
CA LEU A 144 24.85 11.63 -9.75
C LEU A 144 26.26 11.49 -10.35
N SER A 145 26.38 11.27 -11.68
CA SER A 145 27.65 11.16 -12.37
C SER A 145 28.49 12.47 -12.34
N LYS A 146 27.82 13.61 -12.18
CA LYS A 146 28.47 14.93 -12.06
C LYS A 146 28.82 15.31 -10.61
N GLY A 147 28.50 14.45 -9.63
CA GLY A 147 28.73 14.71 -8.22
C GLY A 147 27.60 15.53 -7.58
N GLU A 148 26.46 15.63 -8.24
CA GLU A 148 25.30 16.40 -7.81
C GLU A 148 24.13 15.49 -7.41
N GLN A 149 23.23 15.98 -6.55
CA GLN A 149 21.97 15.31 -6.30
C GLN A 149 20.91 15.75 -7.33
N PRO A 150 19.96 14.87 -7.70
CA PRO A 150 18.92 15.19 -8.66
C PRO A 150 17.95 16.24 -8.14
N ASN A 151 17.21 16.88 -9.05
CA ASN A 151 16.16 17.81 -8.70
C ASN A 151 14.99 17.09 -8.03
N THR A 152 14.78 17.38 -6.75
CA THR A 152 13.74 16.72 -5.93
C THR A 152 12.33 17.00 -6.45
N LYS A 153 12.07 18.18 -7.04
CA LYS A 153 10.75 18.47 -7.61
C LYS A 153 10.41 17.53 -8.77
N LEU A 154 11.38 17.33 -9.70
CA LEU A 154 11.19 16.41 -10.83
C LEU A 154 10.98 14.96 -10.35
N LEU A 155 11.76 14.56 -9.35
CA LEU A 155 11.64 13.21 -8.79
C LEU A 155 10.28 12.99 -8.13
N TYR A 156 9.81 13.96 -7.33
CA TYR A 156 8.57 13.83 -6.57
C TYR A 156 7.34 14.01 -7.45
N ASP A 157 7.44 14.73 -8.55
CA ASP A 157 6.37 14.83 -9.54
C ASP A 157 6.09 13.47 -10.23
N VAL A 158 7.09 12.61 -10.33
CA VAL A 158 6.96 11.24 -10.88
C VAL A 158 6.84 10.18 -9.78
N GLY A 159 7.63 10.28 -8.74
CA GLY A 159 7.61 9.43 -7.55
C GLY A 159 8.31 8.07 -7.70
N TYR A 160 8.87 7.73 -8.87
CA TYR A 160 9.54 6.44 -9.11
C TYR A 160 10.58 6.51 -10.23
N LEU A 161 11.55 5.61 -10.20
CA LEU A 161 12.53 5.40 -11.26
C LEU A 161 12.10 4.28 -12.24
N TYR A 162 11.45 3.26 -11.71
CA TYR A 162 10.83 2.17 -12.45
C TYR A 162 9.38 2.03 -12.02
N ARG A 163 8.51 1.69 -12.96
CA ARG A 163 7.08 1.45 -12.73
C ARG A 163 6.78 -0.03 -12.88
N THR A 164 6.46 -0.70 -11.79
CA THR A 164 6.00 -2.09 -11.84
C THR A 164 4.53 -2.19 -12.25
N THR A 165 4.15 -3.30 -12.86
CA THR A 165 2.81 -3.48 -13.39
C THR A 165 2.10 -4.73 -12.90
N ALA A 166 2.77 -5.68 -12.29
CA ALA A 166 2.15 -6.95 -11.95
C ALA A 166 2.79 -7.57 -10.71
N VAL A 167 2.40 -7.12 -9.54
CA VAL A 167 2.79 -7.78 -8.28
C VAL A 167 1.61 -8.51 -7.67
N TYR A 168 0.41 -7.99 -7.87
CA TYR A 168 -0.82 -8.47 -7.21
C TYR A 168 -1.75 -9.27 -8.14
N GLY A 169 -1.33 -9.51 -9.37
CA GLY A 169 -2.14 -10.25 -10.33
C GLY A 169 -2.05 -11.77 -10.15
N SER A 170 -3.10 -12.47 -10.54
CA SER A 170 -3.07 -13.91 -10.81
C SER A 170 -2.57 -14.19 -12.24
N GLY A 171 -2.13 -15.38 -12.51
CA GLY A 171 -1.69 -15.79 -13.85
C GLY A 171 -0.18 -15.90 -14.02
N LYS A 172 0.34 -15.63 -15.22
CA LYS A 172 1.78 -15.77 -15.51
C LYS A 172 2.64 -14.89 -14.64
N PHE A 173 2.20 -13.64 -14.43
CA PHE A 173 2.84 -12.65 -13.57
C PHE A 173 1.96 -12.37 -12.36
N GLY A 174 2.58 -12.20 -11.21
CA GLY A 174 1.92 -12.04 -9.94
C GLY A 174 2.26 -13.18 -8.98
N LEU A 175 1.41 -13.34 -7.96
CA LEU A 175 1.64 -14.33 -6.91
C LEU A 175 1.55 -15.77 -7.40
N ALA A 176 2.37 -16.61 -6.81
CA ALA A 176 2.15 -18.05 -6.80
C ALA A 176 0.81 -18.36 -6.14
N ASP A 177 0.35 -19.58 -6.38
CA ASP A 177 -0.82 -20.11 -5.72
C ASP A 177 -0.68 -19.95 -4.19
N ARG A 178 -1.62 -19.21 -3.60
CA ARG A 178 -1.60 -18.88 -2.18
C ARG A 178 -1.64 -20.11 -1.30
N ILE A 179 -2.32 -21.17 -1.72
CA ILE A 179 -2.36 -22.46 -1.03
C ILE A 179 -0.94 -22.99 -0.77
N LYS A 180 -0.01 -22.76 -1.70
CA LYS A 180 1.39 -23.21 -1.56
C LYS A 180 2.19 -22.39 -0.55
N ILE A 181 1.72 -21.21 -0.20
CA ILE A 181 2.40 -20.25 0.69
C ILE A 181 1.84 -20.31 2.11
N GLN A 182 0.62 -20.81 2.30
CA GLN A 182 -0.13 -20.83 3.57
C GLN A 182 0.61 -21.45 4.76
N ASN A 183 1.47 -22.40 4.53
CA ASN A 183 2.22 -23.09 5.59
C ASN A 183 3.47 -22.32 6.05
N ARG A 184 3.64 -21.06 5.64
CA ARG A 184 4.81 -20.25 5.96
C ARG A 184 4.43 -19.16 6.94
N GLU A 185 4.74 -19.39 8.23
CA GLU A 185 4.42 -18.45 9.31
C GLU A 185 4.95 -17.03 9.03
N GLU A 186 6.15 -16.95 8.45
CA GLU A 186 6.82 -15.67 8.14
C GLU A 186 6.15 -14.90 7.01
N LEU A 187 5.36 -15.56 6.18
CA LEU A 187 4.57 -14.94 5.10
C LEU A 187 3.09 -14.83 5.47
N LYS A 188 2.69 -15.34 6.63
CA LYS A 188 1.35 -15.08 7.17
C LYS A 188 1.19 -13.60 7.42
N GLY A 189 0.13 -13.10 6.93
CA GLY A 189 -0.20 -11.69 7.02
C GLY A 189 -0.40 -11.08 5.65
N PRO A 190 -1.28 -10.10 5.60
CA PRO A 190 -1.70 -9.53 4.33
C PRO A 190 -0.53 -8.93 3.58
N PHE A 191 -0.41 -9.28 2.31
CA PHE A 191 0.53 -8.67 1.36
C PHE A 191 2.02 -8.77 1.72
N ARG A 192 2.43 -9.65 2.62
CA ARG A 192 3.83 -9.74 3.04
C ARG A 192 4.78 -10.08 1.92
N LEU A 193 4.39 -11.02 1.09
CA LEU A 193 5.17 -11.45 -0.06
C LEU A 193 5.31 -10.30 -1.08
N GLU A 194 4.21 -9.64 -1.39
CA GLU A 194 4.17 -8.51 -2.30
C GLU A 194 5.00 -7.33 -1.78
N MET A 195 4.86 -7.02 -0.49
CA MET A 195 5.65 -5.96 0.14
C MET A 195 7.14 -6.27 0.14
N MET A 196 7.51 -7.55 0.35
CA MET A 196 8.91 -7.99 0.27
C MET A 196 9.46 -7.77 -1.14
N LEU A 197 8.73 -8.22 -2.16
CA LEU A 197 9.15 -8.02 -3.54
C LEU A 197 9.30 -6.53 -3.85
N VAL A 198 8.31 -5.73 -3.50
CA VAL A 198 8.32 -4.28 -3.76
C VAL A 198 9.49 -3.58 -3.06
N TYR A 199 9.73 -3.92 -1.80
CA TYR A 199 10.83 -3.35 -1.03
C TYR A 199 12.19 -3.66 -1.66
N LEU A 200 12.43 -4.90 -2.05
CA LEU A 200 13.67 -5.33 -2.68
C LEU A 200 13.82 -4.80 -4.12
N ALA A 201 12.74 -4.80 -4.89
CA ALA A 201 12.75 -4.22 -6.24
C ALA A 201 13.00 -2.70 -6.20
N ARG A 202 12.53 -2.01 -5.15
CA ARG A 202 12.87 -0.62 -4.93
C ARG A 202 14.37 -0.43 -4.68
N GLN A 203 14.99 -1.30 -3.87
CA GLN A 203 16.44 -1.27 -3.65
C GLN A 203 17.21 -1.46 -4.98
N PHE A 204 16.79 -2.42 -5.80
CA PHE A 204 17.34 -2.62 -7.14
C PHE A 204 17.35 -1.32 -7.96
N THR A 205 16.28 -0.53 -7.93
CA THR A 205 16.26 0.72 -8.73
C THR A 205 17.32 1.72 -8.30
N PHE A 206 17.65 1.79 -7.02
CA PHE A 206 18.69 2.66 -6.49
C PHE A 206 20.09 2.12 -6.81
N ASP A 207 20.27 0.83 -6.71
CA ASP A 207 21.54 0.21 -7.02
C ASP A 207 21.89 0.36 -8.50
N VAL A 208 20.92 0.22 -9.40
CA VAL A 208 21.14 0.43 -10.84
C VAL A 208 21.52 1.88 -11.15
N VAL A 209 20.81 2.88 -10.62
CA VAL A 209 21.16 4.29 -10.93
C VAL A 209 22.53 4.67 -10.34
N ASN A 210 22.85 4.20 -9.14
CA ASN A 210 24.14 4.44 -8.52
C ASN A 210 25.27 3.77 -9.31
N HIS A 211 25.07 2.53 -9.75
CA HIS A 211 26.03 1.76 -10.54
C HIS A 211 26.32 2.44 -11.90
N VAL A 212 25.26 2.81 -12.62
CA VAL A 212 25.41 3.47 -13.92
C VAL A 212 26.09 4.83 -13.78
N ALA A 213 25.70 5.63 -12.77
CA ALA A 213 26.35 6.91 -12.50
C ALA A 213 27.83 6.75 -12.19
N TYR A 214 28.18 5.79 -11.34
CA TYR A 214 29.57 5.47 -11.03
C TYR A 214 30.34 4.97 -12.26
N SER A 215 29.72 4.11 -13.06
CA SER A 215 30.33 3.60 -14.30
C SER A 215 30.60 4.71 -15.33
N ARG A 216 29.76 5.74 -15.41
CA ARG A 216 29.94 6.93 -16.26
C ARG A 216 31.05 7.84 -15.76
N SER A 217 31.25 7.96 -14.45
CA SER A 217 32.21 8.89 -13.87
C SER A 217 32.76 8.42 -12.52
N PRO A 218 33.63 7.43 -12.49
CA PRO A 218 34.12 6.80 -11.25
C PRO A 218 34.70 7.77 -10.22
N ASN A 219 35.33 8.85 -10.69
CA ASN A 219 36.02 9.80 -9.82
C ASN A 219 35.13 10.95 -9.30
N LYS A 220 33.94 11.14 -9.86
CA LYS A 220 33.08 12.26 -9.52
C LYS A 220 31.69 11.83 -9.00
N ALA A 221 31.25 10.63 -9.39
CA ALA A 221 29.92 10.18 -9.06
C ALA A 221 29.69 10.10 -7.55
N VAL A 222 28.49 10.46 -7.16
CA VAL A 222 28.00 10.34 -5.79
C VAL A 222 26.78 9.42 -5.75
N LYS A 223 26.51 8.82 -4.60
CA LYS A 223 25.31 8.01 -4.40
C LYS A 223 24.08 8.90 -4.20
N LEU A 224 22.93 8.39 -4.61
CA LEU A 224 21.65 9.00 -4.30
C LEU A 224 21.47 9.07 -2.79
N LYS A 225 21.18 10.26 -2.25
CA LYS A 225 20.99 10.45 -0.81
C LYS A 225 19.76 9.71 -0.29
N GLU A 226 19.87 9.15 0.91
CA GLU A 226 18.78 8.39 1.54
C GLU A 226 17.51 9.20 1.77
N ASP A 227 17.64 10.49 2.12
CA ASP A 227 16.50 11.38 2.32
C ASP A 227 15.70 11.60 1.03
N ILE A 228 16.40 11.63 -0.13
CA ILE A 228 15.77 11.65 -1.44
C ILE A 228 15.18 10.27 -1.78
N ALA A 229 15.96 9.22 -1.59
CA ALA A 229 15.54 7.84 -1.89
C ALA A 229 14.30 7.42 -1.08
N ARG A 230 14.16 7.85 0.17
CA ARG A 230 12.95 7.59 1.00
C ARG A 230 11.67 8.03 0.34
N ASN A 231 11.78 9.01 -0.52
CA ASN A 231 10.66 9.62 -1.20
C ASN A 231 10.35 9.00 -2.56
N LEU A 232 11.05 7.95 -2.98
CA LEU A 232 10.81 7.25 -4.23
C LEU A 232 10.24 5.85 -3.97
N GLY A 233 9.17 5.51 -4.67
CA GLY A 233 8.60 4.17 -4.73
C GLY A 233 9.13 3.38 -5.93
N ILE A 234 8.44 2.32 -6.26
CA ILE A 234 8.69 1.52 -7.47
C ILE A 234 7.50 1.53 -8.43
N GLY A 235 6.72 2.54 -8.41
CA GLY A 235 5.56 2.72 -9.30
C GLY A 235 4.22 2.57 -8.60
N ASN A 236 3.20 2.55 -9.41
CA ASN A 236 1.86 2.91 -9.03
C ASN A 236 1.06 1.77 -8.44
N SER A 237 1.06 0.68 -9.17
CA SER A 237 0.27 -0.52 -8.84
C SER A 237 0.80 -1.25 -7.62
N THR A 238 2.03 -0.98 -7.25
CA THR A 238 2.68 -1.54 -6.07
C THR A 238 2.82 -0.52 -4.97
N GLY A 239 2.09 0.56 -5.10
CA GLY A 239 2.19 1.67 -4.17
C GLY A 239 2.23 1.20 -2.75
N LEU A 240 3.10 1.82 -2.00
CA LEU A 240 3.19 1.70 -0.56
C LEU A 240 1.84 2.02 0.13
N GLY A 241 0.87 2.49 -0.65
CA GLY A 241 -0.52 2.63 -0.29
C GLY A 241 -1.26 1.30 -0.38
N MET A 242 -1.33 0.54 0.70
CA MET A 242 -2.05 -0.73 0.73
C MET A 242 -3.56 -0.56 0.73
N ALA A 243 -4.08 0.64 0.94
CA ALA A 243 -5.51 0.83 1.07
C ALA A 243 -6.32 0.51 -0.20
N PRO A 244 -5.82 0.69 -1.46
CA PRO A 244 -6.52 0.15 -2.62
C PRO A 244 -6.69 -1.36 -2.58
N PHE A 245 -5.73 -2.06 -1.98
CA PHE A 245 -5.78 -3.52 -1.80
C PHE A 245 -6.63 -3.93 -0.60
N ILE A 246 -6.71 -3.09 0.42
CA ILE A 246 -7.61 -3.31 1.57
C ILE A 246 -9.07 -3.27 1.11
N VAL A 247 -9.40 -2.40 0.16
CA VAL A 247 -10.77 -2.33 -0.41
C VAL A 247 -11.13 -3.59 -1.19
N ASN A 248 -10.15 -4.27 -1.79
CA ASN A 248 -10.35 -5.60 -2.37
C ASN A 248 -10.61 -6.70 -1.34
N HIS A 249 -10.37 -6.41 -0.07
CA HIS A 249 -10.47 -7.36 1.01
C HIS A 249 -11.32 -6.75 2.13
N PRO A 250 -12.64 -6.80 2.03
CA PRO A 250 -13.56 -6.21 3.01
C PRO A 250 -13.28 -6.65 4.44
N ALA A 251 -12.90 -7.92 4.64
CA ALA A 251 -12.53 -8.42 5.95
C ALA A 251 -11.27 -7.74 6.50
N LEU A 252 -10.24 -7.51 5.67
CA LEU A 252 -9.04 -6.76 6.07
C LEU A 252 -9.35 -5.31 6.40
N LEU A 253 -10.21 -4.67 5.61
CA LEU A 253 -10.66 -3.31 5.88
C LEU A 253 -11.38 -3.25 7.23
N ASN A 254 -12.28 -4.18 7.49
CA ASN A 254 -13.02 -4.27 8.75
C ASN A 254 -12.07 -4.49 9.94
N GLN A 255 -11.14 -5.42 9.85
CA GLN A 255 -10.15 -5.66 10.91
C GLN A 255 -9.25 -4.44 11.16
N TRP A 256 -8.83 -3.75 10.11
CA TRP A 256 -8.08 -2.52 10.24
C TRP A 256 -8.88 -1.43 10.95
N ILE A 257 -10.15 -1.26 10.60
CA ILE A 257 -11.05 -0.31 11.26
C ILE A 257 -11.22 -0.67 12.75
N ILE A 258 -11.47 -1.94 13.07
CA ILE A 258 -11.62 -2.40 14.45
C ILE A 258 -10.35 -2.15 15.26
N ALA A 259 -9.18 -2.48 14.72
CA ALA A 259 -7.90 -2.22 15.37
C ALA A 259 -7.69 -0.71 15.62
N LYS A 260 -8.07 0.14 14.66
CA LYS A 260 -8.02 1.60 14.79
C LYS A 260 -8.96 2.10 15.90
N GLU A 261 -10.18 1.61 15.94
CA GLU A 261 -11.15 1.99 16.98
C GLU A 261 -10.70 1.54 18.38
N LYS A 262 -10.12 0.35 18.52
CA LYS A 262 -9.52 -0.13 19.76
C LYS A 262 -8.35 0.77 20.21
N ALA A 263 -7.48 1.13 19.28
CA ALA A 263 -6.37 2.06 19.55
C ALA A 263 -6.88 3.42 20.01
N LEU A 264 -7.85 3.98 19.31
CA LEU A 264 -8.47 5.25 19.68
C LEU A 264 -9.11 5.19 21.06
N LYS A 265 -9.87 4.13 21.37
CA LYS A 265 -10.46 3.92 22.70
C LYS A 265 -9.40 3.89 23.79
N ALA A 266 -8.32 3.13 23.58
CA ALA A 266 -7.22 3.02 24.54
C ALA A 266 -6.57 4.39 24.80
N ILE A 267 -6.27 5.15 23.75
CA ILE A 267 -5.64 6.47 23.87
C ILE A 267 -6.58 7.47 24.56
N ARG A 268 -7.86 7.51 24.18
CA ARG A 268 -8.86 8.36 24.84
C ARG A 268 -9.04 8.03 26.33
N SER A 269 -8.77 6.79 26.73
CA SER A 269 -8.88 6.31 28.11
C SER A 269 -7.67 6.65 28.97
N ILE A 270 -6.59 7.20 28.41
CA ILE A 270 -5.42 7.65 29.18
C ILE A 270 -5.85 8.75 30.14
N SER A 271 -5.75 8.47 31.44
CA SER A 271 -6.22 9.38 32.47
C SER A 271 -5.28 10.55 32.75
N SER A 272 -3.99 10.39 32.47
CA SER A 272 -2.96 11.40 32.67
C SER A 272 -1.98 11.41 31.52
N VAL A 273 -1.83 12.54 30.87
CA VAL A 273 -0.94 12.76 29.71
C VAL A 273 0.22 13.64 30.15
N SER A 274 1.43 13.27 29.76
CA SER A 274 2.62 14.06 30.08
C SER A 274 2.76 15.29 29.16
N GLN A 275 3.46 16.32 29.64
CA GLN A 275 3.82 17.46 28.78
C GLN A 275 4.65 17.01 27.57
N LYS A 276 5.51 16.00 27.76
CA LYS A 276 6.29 15.41 26.66
C LYS A 276 5.41 14.85 25.55
N ASP A 277 4.34 14.12 25.89
CA ASP A 277 3.42 13.56 24.88
C ASP A 277 2.69 14.68 24.13
N LYS A 278 2.29 15.72 24.87
CA LYS A 278 1.69 16.92 24.28
C LYS A 278 2.64 17.60 23.28
N ASP A 279 3.91 17.72 23.63
CA ASP A 279 4.94 18.34 22.78
C ASP A 279 5.28 17.48 21.56
N ILE A 280 5.32 16.15 21.70
CA ILE A 280 5.48 15.22 20.58
C ILE A 280 4.33 15.37 19.57
N PHE A 281 3.10 15.37 20.04
CA PHE A 281 1.94 15.58 19.18
C PHE A 281 2.01 16.92 18.46
N GLN A 282 2.37 18.00 19.18
CA GLN A 282 2.55 19.33 18.60
C GLN A 282 3.61 19.34 17.49
N SER A 283 4.70 18.62 17.68
CA SER A 283 5.75 18.47 16.68
C SER A 283 5.21 17.76 15.41
N TYR A 284 4.52 16.65 15.59
CA TYR A 284 3.89 15.94 14.46
C TYR A 284 2.88 16.81 13.71
N LEU A 285 2.03 17.52 14.44
CA LEU A 285 1.05 18.44 13.85
C LEU A 285 1.73 19.53 13.01
N SER A 286 2.84 20.07 13.46
CA SER A 286 3.59 21.10 12.75
C SER A 286 4.21 20.57 11.47
N ILE A 287 4.88 19.41 11.53
CA ILE A 287 5.50 18.75 10.38
C ILE A 287 4.45 18.44 9.30
N ILE A 288 3.34 17.87 9.71
CA ILE A 288 2.29 17.45 8.80
C ILE A 288 1.61 18.64 8.11
N ARG A 289 1.36 19.71 8.83
CA ARG A 289 0.78 20.93 8.23
C ARG A 289 1.65 21.50 7.12
N GLU A 290 2.97 21.46 7.30
CA GLU A 290 3.89 21.84 6.23
C GLU A 290 3.83 20.85 5.05
N ASN A 291 3.78 19.56 5.32
CA ASN A 291 3.74 18.54 4.28
C ASN A 291 2.45 18.63 3.43
N ILE A 292 1.29 18.88 4.05
CA ILE A 292 0.01 18.98 3.31
C ILE A 292 0.06 20.11 2.28
N LYS A 293 0.78 21.19 2.50
CA LYS A 293 0.94 22.30 1.54
C LYS A 293 1.59 21.85 0.23
N PHE A 294 2.36 20.77 0.26
CA PHE A 294 3.04 20.20 -0.90
C PHE A 294 2.27 19.03 -1.55
N TRP A 295 1.12 18.66 -1.01
CA TRP A 295 0.29 17.65 -1.63
C TRP A 295 -0.29 18.18 -2.94
N LYS A 296 0.13 17.59 -4.03
CA LYS A 296 -0.32 17.94 -5.35
C LYS A 296 -1.47 17.04 -5.77
N THR A 297 -2.46 17.62 -6.39
CA THR A 297 -3.58 16.90 -6.97
C THR A 297 -4.13 17.66 -8.18
N GLU A 298 -4.52 16.95 -9.21
CA GLU A 298 -5.23 17.49 -10.37
C GLU A 298 -6.74 17.55 -10.11
N SER A 299 -7.24 16.73 -9.19
CA SER A 299 -8.64 16.71 -8.79
C SER A 299 -9.04 17.99 -8.02
N ASP A 300 -9.97 18.75 -8.57
CA ASP A 300 -10.50 19.95 -7.90
C ASP A 300 -11.27 19.60 -6.62
N PHE A 301 -11.92 18.44 -6.58
CA PHE A 301 -12.58 17.93 -5.39
C PHE A 301 -11.57 17.75 -4.25
N GLN A 302 -10.45 17.10 -4.52
CA GLN A 302 -9.43 16.90 -3.50
C GLN A 302 -8.67 18.18 -3.15
N LYS A 303 -8.46 19.09 -4.09
CA LYS A 303 -7.92 20.42 -3.78
C LYS A 303 -8.80 21.13 -2.74
N LYS A 304 -10.12 21.06 -2.90
CA LYS A 304 -11.07 21.62 -1.94
C LYS A 304 -10.95 20.95 -0.56
N LYS A 305 -10.87 19.61 -0.52
CA LYS A 305 -10.66 18.85 0.74
C LYS A 305 -9.34 19.22 1.42
N ASN A 306 -8.24 19.24 0.69
CA ASN A 306 -6.93 19.60 1.25
C ASN A 306 -6.92 21.03 1.80
N ASN A 307 -7.53 21.98 1.09
CA ASN A 307 -7.65 23.35 1.55
C ASN A 307 -8.53 23.47 2.81
N GLN A 308 -9.60 22.70 2.89
CA GLN A 308 -10.44 22.67 4.08
C GLN A 308 -9.71 22.03 5.26
N LEU A 309 -9.00 20.94 5.03
CA LEU A 309 -8.16 20.28 6.04
C LEU A 309 -7.14 21.25 6.64
N LEU A 310 -6.45 22.06 5.80
CA LEU A 310 -5.50 23.08 6.27
C LEU A 310 -6.17 24.16 7.12
N LYS A 311 -7.40 24.58 6.78
CA LYS A 311 -8.18 25.51 7.58
C LYS A 311 -8.53 24.91 8.94
N ASP A 312 -9.08 23.72 8.94
CA ASP A 312 -9.49 23.00 10.16
C ASP A 312 -8.28 22.74 11.08
N LEU A 313 -7.15 22.30 10.52
CA LEU A 313 -5.91 22.15 11.27
C LEU A 313 -5.39 23.47 11.84
N SER A 314 -5.66 24.60 11.19
CA SER A 314 -5.28 25.91 11.71
C SER A 314 -6.17 26.34 12.89
N ILE A 315 -7.46 26.01 12.84
CA ILE A 315 -8.39 26.23 13.96
C ILE A 315 -8.02 25.30 15.11
N PHE A 316 -7.80 24.02 14.82
CA PHE A 316 -7.37 23.04 15.81
C PHE A 316 -6.06 23.44 16.50
N GLN A 317 -5.06 23.91 15.77
CA GLN A 317 -3.79 24.34 16.31
C GLN A 317 -3.95 25.46 17.37
N LYS A 318 -4.82 26.44 17.09
CA LYS A 318 -5.10 27.52 18.04
C LYS A 318 -5.73 27.00 19.32
N PHE A 319 -6.71 26.11 19.20
CA PHE A 319 -7.32 25.44 20.34
C PHE A 319 -6.30 24.65 21.13
N TYR A 320 -5.57 23.76 20.46
CA TYR A 320 -4.61 22.84 21.08
C TYR A 320 -3.51 23.57 21.85
N SER A 321 -2.98 24.64 21.29
CA SER A 321 -1.90 25.42 21.92
C SER A 321 -2.31 26.04 23.27
N SER A 322 -3.58 26.42 23.42
CA SER A 322 -4.11 27.01 24.63
C SER A 322 -4.78 26.02 25.59
N PHE A 323 -5.02 24.78 25.11
CA PHE A 323 -5.77 23.80 25.90
C PHE A 323 -4.87 23.19 26.99
N PRO A 324 -5.25 23.31 28.29
CA PRO A 324 -4.45 22.80 29.39
C PRO A 324 -4.51 21.28 29.47
N LEU A 325 -3.47 20.68 30.04
CA LEU A 325 -3.52 19.27 30.42
C LEU A 325 -4.59 19.06 31.46
N ASN A 326 -5.47 18.10 31.23
CA ASN A 326 -6.55 17.74 32.12
C ASN A 326 -6.69 16.21 32.20
N LYS A 327 -7.59 15.74 33.06
CA LYS A 327 -7.92 14.32 33.13
C LYS A 327 -8.60 13.89 31.83
N PHE A 328 -8.13 12.81 31.23
CA PHE A 328 -8.58 12.33 29.91
C PHE A 328 -8.36 13.35 28.79
N PHE A 329 -7.20 13.97 28.78
CA PHE A 329 -6.81 14.99 27.80
C PHE A 329 -7.15 14.61 26.36
N TRP A 330 -6.76 13.40 25.92
CA TRP A 330 -7.00 12.95 24.55
C TRP A 330 -8.49 12.77 24.22
N ASN A 331 -9.29 12.39 25.22
CA ASN A 331 -10.73 12.36 25.01
C ASN A 331 -11.29 13.76 24.76
N SER A 332 -10.85 14.74 25.56
CA SER A 332 -11.25 16.14 25.35
C SER A 332 -10.81 16.69 24.00
N ILE A 333 -9.60 16.32 23.55
CA ILE A 333 -9.11 16.66 22.20
C ILE A 333 -9.99 16.04 21.12
N TYR A 334 -10.32 14.76 21.24
CA TYR A 334 -11.20 14.07 20.30
C TYR A 334 -12.60 14.71 20.24
N GLU A 335 -13.23 14.93 21.38
CA GLU A 335 -14.60 15.51 21.46
C GLU A 335 -14.63 16.90 20.85
N TRP A 336 -13.63 17.71 21.14
CA TRP A 336 -13.56 19.05 20.57
C TRP A 336 -13.39 18.98 19.04
N THR A 337 -12.52 18.11 18.56
CA THR A 337 -12.23 17.96 17.12
C THR A 337 -13.46 17.47 16.38
N GLU A 338 -14.16 16.47 16.93
CA GLU A 338 -15.39 15.93 16.35
C GLU A 338 -16.49 17.01 16.24
N ALA A 339 -16.58 17.91 17.22
CA ALA A 339 -17.60 18.96 17.26
C ALA A 339 -17.27 20.19 16.41
N ASN A 340 -15.99 20.46 16.09
CA ASN A 340 -15.55 21.72 15.54
C ASN A 340 -14.83 21.63 14.18
N THR A 341 -14.58 20.42 13.69
CA THR A 341 -13.89 20.19 12.41
C THR A 341 -14.63 19.18 11.53
N GLN A 342 -14.26 19.13 10.27
CA GLN A 342 -14.81 18.12 9.36
C GLN A 342 -14.20 16.74 9.64
N SER A 343 -14.89 15.68 9.21
CA SER A 343 -14.49 14.27 9.36
C SER A 343 -13.05 14.01 8.94
N GLU A 344 -12.61 14.63 7.85
CA GLU A 344 -11.23 14.57 7.35
C GLU A 344 -10.21 14.98 8.42
N CYS A 345 -10.43 16.14 9.05
CA CYS A 345 -9.52 16.65 10.09
C CYS A 345 -9.59 15.79 11.35
N CYS A 346 -10.80 15.36 11.74
CA CYS A 346 -10.98 14.50 12.90
C CYS A 346 -10.20 13.18 12.75
N GLU A 347 -10.35 12.48 11.63
CA GLU A 347 -9.63 11.23 11.37
C GLU A 347 -8.12 11.45 11.28
N PHE A 348 -7.70 12.62 10.80
CA PHE A 348 -6.31 12.99 10.75
C PHE A 348 -5.72 13.18 12.15
N ILE A 349 -6.39 13.93 13.00
CA ILE A 349 -5.99 14.12 14.41
C ILE A 349 -5.95 12.78 15.16
N ILE A 350 -6.93 11.90 14.97
CA ILE A 350 -6.94 10.55 15.52
C ILE A 350 -5.66 9.79 15.12
N SER A 351 -5.29 9.86 13.85
CA SER A 351 -4.07 9.19 13.37
C SER A 351 -2.80 9.76 13.99
N LEU A 352 -2.74 11.08 14.20
CA LEU A 352 -1.62 11.71 14.91
C LEU A 352 -1.57 11.33 16.40
N MET A 353 -2.71 11.21 17.06
CA MET A 353 -2.76 10.72 18.44
C MET A 353 -2.14 9.31 18.55
N MET A 354 -2.39 8.45 17.56
CA MET A 354 -1.82 7.11 17.50
C MET A 354 -0.30 7.12 17.31
N GLU A 355 0.26 8.11 16.63
CA GLU A 355 1.72 8.24 16.46
C GLU A 355 2.44 8.53 17.78
N VAL A 356 1.77 9.16 18.76
CA VAL A 356 2.35 9.46 20.07
C VAL A 356 2.54 8.22 20.92
N TYR A 357 1.71 7.19 20.73
CA TYR A 357 1.67 5.99 21.58
C TYR A 357 1.95 4.69 20.81
N PRO A 358 3.18 4.51 20.29
CA PRO A 358 3.51 3.29 19.55
C PRO A 358 3.31 2.02 20.39
N ASP A 359 3.63 2.05 21.68
CA ASP A 359 3.52 0.89 22.57
C ASP A 359 2.08 0.41 22.79
N ILE A 360 1.10 1.29 22.62
CA ILE A 360 -0.34 0.95 22.68
C ILE A 360 -0.83 0.46 21.31
N VAL A 361 -0.36 1.10 20.25
CA VAL A 361 -0.94 0.95 18.90
C VAL A 361 -0.30 -0.21 18.12
N GLU A 362 1.02 -0.37 18.22
CA GLU A 362 1.73 -1.38 17.43
C GLU A 362 1.30 -2.83 17.73
N PRO A 363 1.01 -3.22 18.99
CA PRO A 363 0.49 -4.56 19.27
C PRO A 363 -0.84 -4.87 18.56
N LEU A 364 -1.70 -3.87 18.38
CA LEU A 364 -2.98 -4.05 17.70
C LEU A 364 -2.84 -4.32 16.20
N SER A 365 -1.65 -4.13 15.62
CA SER A 365 -1.39 -4.47 14.23
C SER A 365 -1.51 -5.97 13.95
N PHE A 366 -1.33 -6.82 14.96
CA PHE A 366 -1.55 -8.27 14.82
C PHE A 366 -3.04 -8.63 14.63
N GLU A 367 -3.94 -7.78 15.14
CA GLU A 367 -5.38 -7.97 14.95
C GLU A 367 -5.86 -7.62 13.52
N MET A 368 -5.01 -6.94 12.73
CA MET A 368 -5.30 -6.66 11.32
C MET A 368 -5.05 -7.89 10.43
N SER A 369 -4.34 -8.90 10.94
CA SER A 369 -4.08 -10.12 10.20
C SER A 369 -5.34 -10.96 10.17
N ILE A 370 -5.80 -11.27 8.97
CA ILE A 370 -6.73 -12.38 8.74
C ILE A 370 -5.94 -13.48 8.04
N ASN A 371 -6.39 -14.72 8.21
CA ASN A 371 -5.92 -15.77 7.32
C ASN A 371 -6.32 -15.40 5.90
N GLU A 372 -5.44 -15.59 4.95
CA GLU A 372 -5.73 -15.29 3.54
C GLU A 372 -6.89 -16.14 3.00
N ASP A 373 -7.20 -17.24 3.63
CA ASP A 373 -8.38 -18.07 3.38
C ASP A 373 -9.69 -17.41 3.82
N GLU A 374 -9.65 -16.38 4.64
CA GLU A 374 -10.79 -15.55 5.02
C GLU A 374 -11.05 -14.40 4.02
N TYR A 375 -10.44 -14.44 2.84
CA TYR A 375 -10.97 -13.70 1.71
C TYR A 375 -12.42 -14.08 1.55
N PHE A 376 -13.29 -13.12 1.65
CA PHE A 376 -14.69 -13.26 1.36
C PHE A 376 -15.02 -14.69 0.81
N ASP A 377 -14.54 -15.69 1.50
CA ASP A 377 -14.84 -17.08 1.23
C ASP A 377 -16.20 -17.32 1.84
N ILE A 378 -17.18 -17.04 1.02
CA ILE A 378 -18.54 -17.34 1.37
C ILE A 378 -18.61 -18.87 1.35
N ASP A 379 -18.60 -19.46 2.54
CA ASP A 379 -18.87 -20.87 2.69
C ASP A 379 -20.16 -21.21 1.92
N THR A 380 -19.98 -21.90 0.81
CA THR A 380 -21.10 -22.23 -0.11
C THR A 380 -22.12 -23.18 0.51
N SER A 381 -21.81 -23.76 1.66
CA SER A 381 -22.75 -24.59 2.44
C SER A 381 -23.73 -23.74 3.28
N ARG A 382 -23.46 -22.44 3.49
CA ARG A 382 -24.37 -21.54 4.18
C ARG A 382 -25.61 -21.27 3.36
N THR A 383 -26.71 -21.06 4.07
CA THR A 383 -27.94 -20.60 3.41
C THR A 383 -27.77 -19.18 2.88
N ILE A 384 -28.50 -18.84 1.84
CA ILE A 384 -28.52 -17.48 1.28
C ILE A 384 -28.86 -16.46 2.36
N LYS A 385 -29.76 -16.80 3.28
CA LYS A 385 -30.13 -15.97 4.44
C LYS A 385 -28.92 -15.67 5.33
N GLU A 386 -28.14 -16.68 5.68
CA GLU A 386 -26.93 -16.51 6.51
C GLU A 386 -25.87 -15.67 5.80
N VAL A 387 -25.76 -15.81 4.49
CA VAL A 387 -24.84 -15.00 3.68
C VAL A 387 -25.31 -13.56 3.62
N CYS A 388 -26.59 -13.30 3.37
CA CYS A 388 -27.13 -11.94 3.42
C CYS A 388 -26.93 -11.30 4.78
N GLN A 389 -27.18 -12.04 5.86
CA GLN A 389 -26.98 -11.55 7.21
C GLN A 389 -25.49 -11.24 7.48
N LEU A 390 -24.58 -12.08 7.03
CA LEU A 390 -23.15 -11.84 7.13
C LEU A 390 -22.74 -10.53 6.43
N ILE A 391 -23.27 -10.31 5.22
CA ILE A 391 -23.01 -9.07 4.47
C ILE A 391 -23.58 -7.87 5.21
N GLU A 392 -24.79 -7.96 5.71
CA GLU A 392 -25.43 -6.89 6.51
C GLU A 392 -24.64 -6.59 7.77
N ASP A 393 -24.20 -7.60 8.52
CA ASP A 393 -23.51 -7.42 9.79
C ASP A 393 -22.10 -6.86 9.63
N GLN A 394 -21.36 -7.28 8.58
CA GLN A 394 -19.95 -6.97 8.42
C GLN A 394 -19.65 -5.92 7.36
N TYR A 395 -20.53 -5.80 6.35
CA TYR A 395 -20.27 -5.02 5.14
C TYR A 395 -21.40 -4.06 4.78
N THR A 396 -22.29 -3.71 5.72
CA THR A 396 -23.39 -2.76 5.50
C THR A 396 -22.94 -1.49 4.77
N TRP A 397 -21.75 -1.00 5.09
CA TRP A 397 -21.15 0.17 4.48
C TRP A 397 -20.93 0.05 2.97
N LEU A 398 -20.82 -1.19 2.42
CA LEU A 398 -20.74 -1.43 0.97
C LEU A 398 -22.11 -1.25 0.29
N LEU A 399 -23.19 -1.55 0.99
CA LEU A 399 -24.53 -1.59 0.42
C LEU A 399 -25.10 -0.21 0.09
N ASP A 400 -24.61 0.82 0.80
CA ASP A 400 -25.03 2.21 0.61
C ASP A 400 -24.15 2.96 -0.42
N ILE A 401 -23.12 2.30 -0.99
CA ILE A 401 -22.23 2.92 -1.95
C ILE A 401 -22.81 2.83 -3.35
N ASN A 402 -23.03 3.97 -3.98
CA ASN A 402 -23.22 4.02 -5.41
C ASN A 402 -21.85 3.94 -6.11
N PHE A 403 -21.48 2.75 -6.59
CA PHE A 403 -20.22 2.49 -7.29
C PHE A 403 -20.16 3.10 -8.70
N ASP A 404 -21.25 3.62 -9.23
CA ASP A 404 -21.28 4.35 -10.51
C ASP A 404 -20.96 5.83 -10.30
N ASP A 405 -20.97 6.30 -9.06
CA ASP A 405 -20.64 7.68 -8.72
C ASP A 405 -19.12 7.87 -8.67
N LYS A 406 -18.60 8.64 -9.58
CA LYS A 406 -17.18 8.96 -9.69
C LYS A 406 -16.59 9.58 -8.42
N GLU A 407 -17.37 10.37 -7.69
CA GLU A 407 -16.90 10.97 -6.43
C GLU A 407 -16.73 9.91 -5.33
N ASN A 408 -17.61 8.93 -5.26
CA ASN A 408 -17.47 7.81 -4.32
C ASN A 408 -16.24 6.97 -4.64
N ILE A 409 -16.03 6.63 -5.91
CA ILE A 409 -14.86 5.89 -6.37
C ILE A 409 -13.59 6.67 -6.05
N LEU A 410 -13.53 7.96 -6.37
CA LEU A 410 -12.39 8.83 -6.11
C LEU A 410 -12.12 9.02 -4.62
N ASN A 411 -13.13 9.02 -3.76
CA ASN A 411 -12.93 9.08 -2.31
C ASN A 411 -12.13 7.89 -1.80
N PHE A 412 -12.51 6.67 -2.18
CA PHE A 412 -11.77 5.46 -1.80
C PHE A 412 -10.35 5.48 -2.34
N TRP A 413 -10.21 5.73 -3.62
CA TRP A 413 -8.95 5.65 -4.31
C TRP A 413 -7.97 6.73 -3.90
N TYR A 414 -8.43 7.96 -3.91
CA TYR A 414 -7.61 9.11 -3.61
C TYR A 414 -7.06 9.03 -2.20
N TYR A 415 -7.91 8.68 -1.27
CA TYR A 415 -7.55 8.54 0.11
C TYR A 415 -6.40 7.55 0.32
N SER A 416 -6.53 6.38 -0.29
CA SER A 416 -5.55 5.33 -0.12
C SER A 416 -4.17 5.68 -0.67
N LYS A 417 -4.08 6.40 -1.78
CA LYS A 417 -2.81 6.73 -2.44
C LYS A 417 -2.16 8.01 -1.92
N ASN A 418 -2.87 9.10 -1.95
CA ASN A 418 -2.22 10.39 -1.75
C ASN A 418 -1.94 10.75 -0.31
N LYS A 419 -2.62 10.13 0.64
CA LYS A 419 -2.39 10.39 2.06
C LYS A 419 -1.34 9.51 2.69
N GLN A 420 -1.06 8.37 2.08
CA GLN A 420 0.03 7.50 2.51
C GLN A 420 1.35 7.89 1.87
N GLU A 421 1.29 8.30 0.62
CA GLU A 421 2.41 8.71 -0.18
C GLU A 421 2.05 10.02 -0.91
N PRO A 422 2.36 11.19 -0.32
CA PRO A 422 2.03 12.50 -0.92
C PRO A 422 2.55 12.71 -2.35
N ARG A 423 3.39 11.80 -2.82
CA ARG A 423 4.04 11.83 -4.13
C ARG A 423 3.36 11.01 -5.20
N MET A 424 2.46 10.13 -4.80
CA MET A 424 1.67 9.41 -5.77
C MET A 424 0.65 10.38 -6.32
N SER A 425 0.97 10.92 -7.50
CA SER A 425 0.16 11.91 -8.18
C SER A 425 -1.17 11.32 -8.63
N ASP A 426 -2.11 12.17 -8.96
CA ASP A 426 -3.45 11.87 -9.48
C ASP A 426 -3.49 11.12 -10.81
N ARG A 427 -2.34 10.67 -11.31
CA ARG A 427 -2.23 9.89 -12.55
C ARG A 427 -3.10 8.65 -12.58
N PHE A 428 -3.62 8.28 -11.44
CA PHE A 428 -4.42 7.08 -11.23
C PHE A 428 -5.92 7.32 -11.22
N THR A 429 -6.32 8.56 -11.34
CA THR A 429 -7.73 8.92 -11.51
C THR A 429 -8.17 8.87 -12.97
N GLU A 430 -7.25 8.52 -13.88
CA GLU A 430 -7.55 8.38 -15.29
C GLU A 430 -8.33 7.09 -15.59
N GLU A 431 -9.23 7.19 -16.52
CA GLU A 431 -10.06 6.08 -17.00
C GLU A 431 -9.19 4.90 -17.51
N GLY A 432 -9.49 3.69 -17.05
CA GLY A 432 -8.72 2.48 -17.37
C GLY A 432 -7.43 2.30 -16.58
N SER A 433 -7.21 3.09 -15.53
CA SER A 433 -6.13 2.88 -14.56
C SER A 433 -6.50 1.79 -13.54
N ASP A 434 -5.52 1.44 -12.68
CA ASP A 434 -5.69 0.50 -11.56
C ASP A 434 -6.79 0.89 -10.56
N LEU A 435 -7.50 1.99 -10.79
CA LEU A 435 -8.56 2.52 -9.96
C LEU A 435 -9.77 1.58 -9.86
N GLU A 436 -10.14 0.95 -10.95
CA GLU A 436 -11.31 0.09 -10.99
C GLU A 436 -11.06 -1.26 -10.31
N LEU A 437 -9.86 -1.78 -10.40
CA LEU A 437 -9.50 -3.08 -9.82
C LEU A 437 -9.72 -3.17 -8.31
N PRO A 438 -9.30 -2.19 -7.49
CA PRO A 438 -9.55 -2.22 -6.05
C PRO A 438 -11.02 -2.25 -5.66
N LEU A 439 -11.89 -1.63 -6.45
CA LEU A 439 -13.31 -1.52 -6.15
C LEU A 439 -14.14 -2.67 -6.75
N ALA A 440 -13.56 -3.46 -7.66
CA ALA A 440 -14.27 -4.53 -8.35
C ALA A 440 -14.89 -5.52 -7.34
N ILE A 441 -14.13 -6.01 -6.38
CA ILE A 441 -14.62 -6.97 -5.38
C ILE A 441 -15.70 -6.34 -4.49
N ALA A 442 -15.57 -5.08 -4.10
CA ALA A 442 -16.60 -4.39 -3.33
C ALA A 442 -17.89 -4.24 -4.13
N ARG A 443 -17.79 -3.92 -5.42
CA ARG A 443 -18.94 -3.91 -6.36
C ARG A 443 -19.58 -5.28 -6.49
N ASP A 444 -18.77 -6.33 -6.63
CA ASP A 444 -19.23 -7.71 -6.79
C ASP A 444 -19.98 -8.18 -5.55
N VAL A 445 -19.51 -7.84 -4.36
CA VAL A 445 -20.19 -8.14 -3.09
C VAL A 445 -21.53 -7.42 -3.00
N SER A 446 -21.58 -6.14 -3.38
CA SER A 446 -22.83 -5.37 -3.38
C SER A 446 -23.83 -5.92 -4.40
N ALA A 447 -23.37 -6.23 -5.61
CA ALA A 447 -24.20 -6.84 -6.66
C ALA A 447 -24.72 -8.24 -6.25
N LEU A 448 -23.83 -9.06 -5.67
CA LEU A 448 -24.22 -10.38 -5.15
C LEU A 448 -25.29 -10.26 -4.08
N TYR A 449 -25.17 -9.33 -3.14
CA TYR A 449 -26.18 -9.12 -2.11
C TYR A 449 -27.54 -8.75 -2.72
N ASP A 450 -27.56 -7.84 -3.68
CA ASP A 450 -28.77 -7.43 -4.37
C ASP A 450 -29.46 -8.60 -5.10
N ASP A 451 -28.69 -9.48 -5.70
CA ASP A 451 -29.21 -10.69 -6.32
C ASP A 451 -29.74 -11.70 -5.29
N LEU A 452 -28.95 -11.95 -4.23
CA LEU A 452 -29.28 -12.94 -3.21
C LEU A 452 -30.54 -12.60 -2.44
N LYS A 453 -30.76 -11.34 -2.07
CA LYS A 453 -31.97 -10.93 -1.32
C LYS A 453 -33.28 -11.14 -2.09
N SER A 454 -33.18 -11.31 -3.41
CA SER A 454 -34.34 -11.65 -4.27
C SER A 454 -34.59 -13.15 -4.42
N CYS A 455 -33.70 -14.00 -3.89
CA CYS A 455 -33.72 -15.44 -4.01
C CYS A 455 -34.47 -16.13 -2.87
N ASN A 456 -34.61 -17.46 -2.96
CA ASN A 456 -35.15 -18.24 -1.84
C ASN A 456 -34.09 -18.35 -0.74
N LEU A 457 -34.26 -17.63 0.33
CA LEU A 457 -33.31 -17.47 1.43
C LEU A 457 -32.97 -18.77 2.20
N GLU A 458 -33.82 -19.79 2.10
CA GLU A 458 -33.59 -21.09 2.77
C GLU A 458 -32.74 -22.06 1.94
N LYS A 459 -32.35 -21.69 0.73
CA LYS A 459 -31.42 -22.48 -0.10
C LYS A 459 -29.98 -22.16 0.26
N ASP A 460 -29.09 -23.14 0.07
CA ASP A 460 -27.66 -22.91 0.20
C ASP A 460 -27.12 -22.07 -0.98
N LEU A 461 -26.02 -21.38 -0.71
CA LEU A 461 -25.37 -20.52 -1.71
C LEU A 461 -24.82 -21.36 -2.86
N GLY A 462 -24.32 -22.55 -2.58
CA GLY A 462 -23.80 -23.47 -3.59
C GLY A 462 -24.81 -23.82 -4.65
N TYR A 463 -26.09 -24.02 -4.26
CA TYR A 463 -27.19 -24.22 -5.22
C TYR A 463 -27.42 -23.02 -6.12
N TYR A 464 -27.34 -21.81 -5.59
CA TYR A 464 -27.47 -20.58 -6.34
C TYR A 464 -26.32 -20.42 -7.35
N LEU A 465 -25.08 -20.61 -6.90
CA LEU A 465 -23.89 -20.48 -7.74
C LEU A 465 -23.82 -21.53 -8.85
N LEU A 466 -24.30 -22.73 -8.60
CA LEU A 466 -24.44 -23.79 -9.63
C LEU A 466 -25.47 -23.41 -10.70
N LYS A 467 -26.52 -22.73 -10.33
CA LYS A 467 -27.59 -22.31 -11.23
C LYS A 467 -27.16 -21.09 -12.05
N ASN A 468 -26.40 -20.19 -11.49
CA ASN A 468 -25.93 -18.94 -12.10
C ASN A 468 -24.40 -19.02 -12.28
N GLN A 469 -23.95 -19.53 -13.43
CA GLN A 469 -22.51 -19.76 -13.69
C GLN A 469 -21.65 -18.48 -13.75
N GLU A 470 -22.24 -17.30 -13.63
CA GLU A 470 -21.56 -16.01 -13.78
C GLU A 470 -20.65 -15.64 -12.60
N TYR A 471 -20.78 -16.32 -11.45
CA TYR A 471 -20.01 -16.06 -10.24
C TYR A 471 -18.89 -17.11 -9.97
N ARG A 472 -18.38 -17.75 -11.01
CA ARG A 472 -17.31 -18.72 -10.89
C ARG A 472 -15.94 -18.10 -11.16
#